data_1da972580d9885e9104ea60d4639924d
#
_entry.id   1da972580d9885e9104ea60d4639924d
#
_cell.length_a   1.000
_cell.length_b   1.000
_cell.length_c   1.000
_cell.angle_alpha   90.00
_cell.angle_beta   90.00
_cell.angle_gamma   90.00
#
_symmetry.space_group_name_H-M   'P 1'
#
loop_
_entity.id
_entity.type
_entity.pdbx_description
1 polymer ?
#
loop_
_entity_poly.entity_id
_entity_poly.type
_entity_poly.pdbx_seq_one_letter_code
_entity_poly.pdbx_strand_id
1 'polypeptide(L)'
;MINASTLSLVLLLVATGAVRYVSGRPFVAKYISRTFWGCVLVIFAIQDYWAYAQFRLWESSEPSKYLIPPYNGWSYFIQYVGWHLYAPYIISLIIALIFFYLARWYNSRHDFSFFHNEEYYFIALSIFLSGHPGWIIYGALLMVVSMAVIAFRNLVLRKPEKFSLYYFWFPISAIAILIMWALYGVVFISKLGV
;
A
#
# COMPACT_ATOMS: atom_id res chain seq x y z
N MET A 1 -14.51 13.56 1.76
CA MET A 1 -14.60 12.52 0.71
C MET A 1 -13.52 11.47 0.97
N ILE A 2 -13.86 10.18 1.02
CA ILE A 2 -12.91 9.10 1.28
C ILE A 2 -12.09 8.89 0.01
N ASN A 3 -10.80 9.17 0.06
CA ASN A 3 -9.84 8.89 -1.01
C ASN A 3 -9.27 7.47 -0.82
N ALA A 4 -8.78 6.81 -1.86
CA ALA A 4 -8.18 5.47 -1.77
C ALA A 4 -7.02 5.43 -0.76
N SER A 5 -6.20 6.48 -0.67
CA SER A 5 -5.11 6.57 0.31
C SER A 5 -5.60 6.69 1.76
N THR A 6 -6.73 7.40 2.01
CA THR A 6 -7.34 7.44 3.35
C THR A 6 -7.90 6.09 3.74
N LEU A 7 -8.55 5.40 2.80
CA LEU A 7 -9.01 4.04 3.06
C LEU A 7 -7.84 3.08 3.31
N SER A 8 -6.78 3.16 2.50
CA SER A 8 -5.57 2.35 2.71
C SER A 8 -5.00 2.56 4.11
N LEU A 9 -4.94 3.81 4.60
CA LEU A 9 -4.50 4.11 5.96
C LEU A 9 -5.41 3.47 7.01
N VAL A 10 -6.72 3.59 6.86
CA VAL A 10 -7.68 2.98 7.78
C VAL A 10 -7.54 1.46 7.79
N LEU A 11 -7.44 0.82 6.63
CA LEU A 11 -7.23 -0.62 6.51
C LEU A 11 -5.94 -1.07 7.19
N LEU A 12 -4.83 -0.31 7.04
CA LEU A 12 -3.55 -0.60 7.70
C LEU A 12 -3.64 -0.46 9.21
N LEU A 13 -4.33 0.56 9.73
CA LEU A 13 -4.53 0.75 11.17
C LEU A 13 -5.38 -0.37 11.77
N VAL A 14 -6.46 -0.76 11.10
CA VAL A 14 -7.29 -1.90 11.49
C VAL A 14 -6.48 -3.19 11.46
N ALA A 15 -5.69 -3.43 10.39
CA ALA A 15 -4.82 -4.60 10.28
C ALA A 15 -3.77 -4.64 11.39
N THR A 16 -3.17 -3.49 11.75
CA THR A 16 -2.21 -3.37 12.87
C THR A 16 -2.85 -3.80 14.20
N GLY A 17 -4.07 -3.35 14.47
CA GLY A 17 -4.83 -3.77 15.66
C GLY A 17 -5.17 -5.25 15.64
N ALA A 18 -5.68 -5.75 14.48
CA ALA A 18 -6.10 -7.12 14.31
C ALA A 18 -4.94 -8.12 14.51
N VAL A 19 -3.76 -7.84 13.95
CA VAL A 19 -2.56 -8.69 14.08
C VAL A 19 -2.18 -8.94 15.54
N ARG A 20 -2.34 -7.93 16.40
CA ARG A 20 -2.05 -8.05 17.83
C ARG A 20 -2.98 -9.04 18.55
N TYR A 21 -4.26 -9.10 18.16
CA TYR A 21 -5.26 -10.00 18.75
C TYR A 21 -5.25 -11.41 18.15
N VAL A 22 -4.80 -11.54 16.91
CA VAL A 22 -4.97 -12.75 16.11
C VAL A 22 -3.64 -13.49 15.91
N SER A 23 -2.52 -12.88 16.34
CA SER A 23 -1.18 -13.47 16.31
C SER A 23 -1.14 -14.84 17.00
N GLY A 24 -0.61 -15.84 16.26
CA GLY A 24 -0.50 -17.22 16.76
C GLY A 24 -1.75 -18.08 16.62
N ARG A 25 -2.84 -17.59 16.03
CA ARG A 25 -4.04 -18.40 15.78
C ARG A 25 -4.03 -18.98 14.37
N PRO A 26 -4.28 -20.31 14.19
CA PRO A 26 -4.30 -20.97 12.87
C PRO A 26 -5.35 -20.39 11.91
N PHE A 27 -6.30 -19.64 12.42
CA PHE A 27 -7.32 -18.92 11.66
C PHE A 27 -6.72 -17.84 10.73
N VAL A 28 -5.64 -17.18 11.12
CA VAL A 28 -5.02 -16.09 10.32
C VAL A 28 -4.48 -16.64 9.02
N ALA A 29 -3.69 -17.70 9.07
CA ALA A 29 -3.10 -18.32 7.89
C ALA A 29 -4.16 -18.74 6.85
N LYS A 30 -5.36 -19.16 7.33
CA LYS A 30 -6.45 -19.60 6.46
C LYS A 30 -7.14 -18.45 5.71
N TYR A 31 -7.31 -17.30 6.36
CA TYR A 31 -8.13 -16.21 5.81
C TYR A 31 -7.32 -15.05 5.24
N ILE A 32 -6.02 -14.96 5.53
CA ILE A 32 -5.17 -13.84 5.11
C ILE A 32 -5.14 -13.64 3.57
N SER A 33 -5.13 -14.73 2.81
CA SER A 33 -5.21 -14.67 1.35
C SER A 33 -6.52 -14.02 0.87
N ARG A 34 -7.65 -14.40 1.49
CA ARG A 34 -8.96 -13.80 1.17
C ARG A 34 -8.99 -12.33 1.56
N THR A 35 -8.42 -11.98 2.70
CA THR A 35 -8.30 -10.58 3.16
C THR A 35 -7.47 -9.74 2.19
N PHE A 36 -6.33 -10.27 1.72
CA PHE A 36 -5.49 -9.60 0.73
C PHE A 36 -6.29 -9.27 -0.54
N TRP A 37 -6.91 -10.28 -1.17
CA TRP A 37 -7.70 -10.07 -2.38
C TRP A 37 -8.95 -9.22 -2.14
N GLY A 38 -9.57 -9.33 -0.96
CA GLY A 38 -10.66 -8.45 -0.54
C GLY A 38 -10.23 -6.98 -0.49
N CYS A 39 -9.07 -6.68 0.10
CA CYS A 39 -8.52 -5.32 0.09
C CYS A 39 -8.22 -4.82 -1.33
N VAL A 40 -7.67 -5.68 -2.20
CA VAL A 40 -7.44 -5.34 -3.61
C VAL A 40 -8.74 -4.95 -4.30
N LEU A 41 -9.79 -5.78 -4.18
CA LEU A 41 -11.09 -5.51 -4.77
C LEU A 41 -11.71 -4.21 -4.25
N VAL A 42 -11.65 -3.96 -2.94
CA VAL A 42 -12.21 -2.74 -2.32
C VAL A 42 -11.50 -1.48 -2.82
N ILE A 43 -10.17 -1.51 -2.94
CA ILE A 43 -9.40 -0.37 -3.47
C ILE A 43 -9.78 -0.10 -4.93
N PHE A 44 -9.87 -1.13 -5.79
CA PHE A 44 -10.27 -0.93 -7.18
C PHE A 44 -11.72 -0.48 -7.32
N ALA A 45 -12.64 -0.99 -6.51
CA ALA A 45 -14.04 -0.51 -6.49
C ALA A 45 -14.13 0.99 -6.14
N ILE A 46 -13.26 1.48 -5.25
CA ILE A 46 -13.17 2.92 -4.96
C ILE A 46 -12.61 3.69 -6.14
N GLN A 47 -11.62 3.14 -6.86
CA GLN A 47 -11.11 3.80 -8.07
C GLN A 47 -12.19 3.86 -9.16
N ASP A 48 -13.02 2.82 -9.31
CA ASP A 48 -14.17 2.82 -10.23
C ASP A 48 -15.18 3.92 -9.87
N TYR A 49 -15.48 4.06 -8.57
CA TYR A 49 -16.33 5.15 -8.09
C TYR A 49 -15.75 6.52 -8.41
N TRP A 50 -14.44 6.74 -8.19
CA TRP A 50 -13.78 8.00 -8.51
C TRP A 50 -13.68 8.26 -10.00
N ALA A 51 -13.48 7.23 -10.82
CA ALA A 51 -13.51 7.32 -12.28
C ALA A 51 -14.90 7.78 -12.76
N TYR A 52 -15.96 7.19 -12.21
CA TYR A 52 -17.33 7.62 -12.49
C TYR A 52 -17.59 9.07 -12.04
N ALA A 53 -17.17 9.43 -10.84
CA ALA A 53 -17.33 10.81 -10.33
C ALA A 53 -16.57 11.82 -11.20
N GLN A 54 -15.36 11.45 -11.67
CA GLN A 54 -14.58 12.28 -12.59
C GLN A 54 -15.26 12.45 -13.95
N PHE A 55 -15.87 11.39 -14.46
CA PHE A 55 -16.66 11.46 -15.69
C PHE A 55 -17.82 12.45 -15.54
N ARG A 56 -18.59 12.33 -14.46
CA ARG A 56 -19.72 13.24 -14.18
C ARG A 56 -19.28 14.69 -14.01
N LEU A 57 -18.11 14.91 -13.40
CA LEU A 57 -17.53 16.24 -13.25
C LEU A 57 -17.20 16.83 -14.62
N TRP A 58 -16.59 16.04 -15.52
CA TRP A 58 -16.25 16.50 -16.86
C TRP A 58 -17.47 16.77 -17.72
N GLU A 59 -18.52 15.94 -17.60
CA GLU A 59 -19.79 16.12 -18.29
C GLU A 59 -20.47 17.44 -17.94
N SER A 60 -20.38 17.88 -16.67
CA SER A 60 -21.02 19.09 -16.17
C SER A 60 -20.18 20.37 -16.33
N SER A 61 -18.91 20.26 -16.70
CA SER A 61 -17.95 21.36 -16.71
C SER A 61 -17.51 21.75 -18.12
N GLU A 62 -17.58 23.03 -18.45
CA GLU A 62 -16.89 23.61 -19.61
C GLU A 62 -15.46 24.00 -19.20
N PRO A 63 -14.43 23.71 -19.98
CA PRO A 63 -14.38 23.10 -21.32
C PRO A 63 -14.29 21.55 -21.32
N SER A 64 -14.29 20.88 -20.14
CA SER A 64 -13.98 19.44 -20.01
C SER A 64 -14.97 18.54 -20.73
N LYS A 65 -16.22 18.98 -20.91
CA LYS A 65 -17.24 18.22 -21.64
C LYS A 65 -16.82 17.90 -23.10
N TYR A 66 -15.98 18.74 -23.71
CA TYR A 66 -15.50 18.52 -25.08
C TYR A 66 -14.42 17.45 -25.18
N LEU A 67 -13.91 16.95 -24.04
CA LEU A 67 -12.90 15.89 -23.97
C LEU A 67 -13.50 14.49 -23.86
N ILE A 68 -14.83 14.41 -23.74
CA ILE A 68 -15.58 13.16 -23.56
C ILE A 68 -16.67 13.01 -24.64
N PRO A 69 -17.25 11.81 -24.85
CA PRO A 69 -18.37 11.63 -25.77
C PRO A 69 -19.58 12.52 -25.40
N PRO A 70 -20.33 13.06 -26.38
CA PRO A 70 -20.24 12.75 -27.82
C PRO A 70 -19.21 13.58 -28.62
N TYR A 71 -18.55 14.56 -28.00
CA TYR A 71 -17.68 15.51 -28.69
C TYR A 71 -16.31 14.92 -29.06
N ASN A 72 -15.79 14.04 -28.19
CA ASN A 72 -14.51 13.34 -28.38
C ASN A 72 -14.67 11.84 -28.08
N GLY A 73 -13.68 11.03 -28.46
CA GLY A 73 -13.65 9.60 -28.14
C GLY A 73 -13.33 9.32 -26.68
N TRP A 74 -13.55 8.08 -26.25
CA TRP A 74 -13.24 7.62 -24.89
C TRP A 74 -11.73 7.56 -24.57
N SER A 75 -10.86 7.57 -25.59
CA SER A 75 -9.41 7.31 -25.40
C SER A 75 -8.75 8.28 -24.45
N TYR A 76 -9.04 9.57 -24.54
CA TYR A 76 -8.46 10.58 -23.67
C TYR A 76 -8.90 10.40 -22.20
N PHE A 77 -10.18 10.16 -21.98
CA PHE A 77 -10.70 9.93 -20.63
C PHE A 77 -10.12 8.67 -20.00
N ILE A 78 -10.10 7.57 -20.75
CA ILE A 78 -9.52 6.29 -20.29
C ILE A 78 -8.04 6.44 -19.96
N GLN A 79 -7.28 7.15 -20.81
CA GLN A 79 -5.87 7.42 -20.54
C GLN A 79 -5.68 8.27 -19.28
N TYR A 80 -6.47 9.33 -19.11
CA TYR A 80 -6.41 10.19 -17.93
C TYR A 80 -6.70 9.40 -16.64
N VAL A 81 -7.81 8.68 -16.60
CA VAL A 81 -8.23 7.87 -15.46
C VAL A 81 -7.23 6.74 -15.20
N GLY A 82 -6.76 6.08 -16.25
CA GLY A 82 -5.77 5.03 -16.17
C GLY A 82 -4.49 5.49 -15.47
N TRP A 83 -3.94 6.63 -15.87
CA TRP A 83 -2.71 7.16 -15.27
C TRP A 83 -2.90 7.73 -13.86
N HIS A 84 -3.99 8.46 -13.61
CA HIS A 84 -4.15 9.20 -12.36
C HIS A 84 -4.80 8.38 -11.24
N LEU A 85 -5.69 7.45 -11.58
CA LEU A 85 -6.40 6.66 -10.60
C LEU A 85 -5.87 5.22 -10.49
N TYR A 86 -5.71 4.52 -11.61
CA TYR A 86 -5.39 3.09 -11.59
C TYR A 86 -3.90 2.79 -11.54
N ALA A 87 -3.06 3.51 -12.32
CA ALA A 87 -1.64 3.20 -12.45
C ALA A 87 -0.90 3.11 -11.09
N PRO A 88 -1.11 4.02 -10.11
CA PRO A 88 -0.45 3.92 -8.82
C PRO A 88 -0.70 2.60 -8.09
N TYR A 89 -1.94 2.09 -8.14
CA TYR A 89 -2.30 0.85 -7.47
C TYR A 89 -1.97 -0.40 -8.30
N ILE A 90 -2.04 -0.33 -9.63
CA ILE A 90 -1.59 -1.42 -10.51
C ILE A 90 -0.09 -1.65 -10.34
N ILE A 91 0.73 -0.59 -10.38
CA ILE A 91 2.17 -0.67 -10.16
C ILE A 91 2.46 -1.28 -8.77
N SER A 92 1.80 -0.78 -7.74
CA SER A 92 1.97 -1.30 -6.37
C SER A 92 1.55 -2.75 -6.24
N LEU A 93 0.48 -3.18 -6.93
CA LEU A 93 0.05 -4.57 -6.92
C LEU A 93 1.08 -5.48 -7.59
N ILE A 94 1.63 -5.07 -8.74
CA ILE A 94 2.69 -5.82 -9.43
C ILE A 94 3.91 -5.98 -8.51
N ILE A 95 4.37 -4.89 -7.89
CA ILE A 95 5.49 -4.91 -6.95
C ILE A 95 5.18 -5.79 -5.73
N ALA A 96 3.97 -5.67 -5.17
CA ALA A 96 3.52 -6.49 -4.04
C ALA A 96 3.56 -7.98 -4.36
N LEU A 97 3.09 -8.38 -5.55
CA LEU A 97 3.14 -9.77 -5.99
C LEU A 97 4.58 -10.25 -6.23
N ILE A 98 5.46 -9.41 -6.79
CA ILE A 98 6.88 -9.73 -6.95
C ILE A 98 7.49 -10.03 -5.57
N PHE A 99 7.32 -9.13 -4.59
CA PHE A 99 7.85 -9.34 -3.24
C PHE A 99 7.22 -10.53 -2.52
N PHE A 100 5.93 -10.79 -2.73
CA PHE A 100 5.26 -11.98 -2.22
C PHE A 100 5.94 -13.27 -2.70
N TYR A 101 6.17 -13.39 -4.02
CA TYR A 101 6.80 -14.57 -4.59
C TYR A 101 8.29 -14.67 -4.23
N LEU A 102 9.01 -13.56 -4.19
CA LEU A 102 10.40 -13.52 -3.76
C LEU A 102 10.57 -13.96 -2.30
N ALA A 103 9.76 -13.42 -1.39
CA ALA A 103 9.80 -13.79 0.02
C ALA A 103 9.47 -15.28 0.23
N ARG A 104 8.45 -15.79 -0.48
CA ARG A 104 8.07 -17.20 -0.44
C ARG A 104 9.18 -18.10 -0.99
N TRP A 105 9.77 -17.74 -2.14
CA TRP A 105 10.85 -18.48 -2.77
C TRP A 105 12.10 -18.50 -1.87
N TYR A 106 12.49 -17.34 -1.32
CA TYR A 106 13.62 -17.25 -0.41
C TYR A 106 13.42 -18.11 0.83
N ASN A 107 12.25 -18.04 1.46
CA ASN A 107 11.94 -18.81 2.65
C ASN A 107 11.90 -20.33 2.39
N SER A 108 11.41 -20.75 1.22
CA SER A 108 11.40 -22.18 0.83
C SER A 108 12.81 -22.77 0.64
N ARG A 109 13.79 -21.93 0.29
CA ARG A 109 15.21 -22.34 0.17
C ARG A 109 15.96 -22.40 1.50
N HIS A 110 15.37 -21.86 2.58
CA HIS A 110 15.98 -21.82 3.91
C HIS A 110 15.12 -22.51 4.96
N ASP A 111 14.50 -23.65 4.59
CA ASP A 111 13.71 -24.50 5.46
C ASP A 111 12.62 -23.77 6.26
N PHE A 112 11.99 -22.78 5.64
CA PHE A 112 10.93 -21.94 6.23
C PHE A 112 11.30 -21.27 7.56
N SER A 113 12.57 -20.94 7.75
CA SER A 113 13.13 -20.44 9.02
C SER A 113 13.08 -18.92 9.17
N PHE A 114 12.80 -18.15 8.10
CA PHE A 114 12.87 -16.68 8.12
C PHE A 114 11.52 -16.00 8.32
N PHE A 115 10.48 -16.45 7.63
CA PHE A 115 9.16 -15.83 7.63
C PHE A 115 8.09 -16.84 8.00
N HIS A 116 7.10 -16.41 8.79
CA HIS A 116 5.85 -17.16 8.93
C HIS A 116 5.03 -17.10 7.64
N ASN A 117 4.18 -18.10 7.40
CA ASN A 117 3.39 -18.20 6.16
C ASN A 117 2.47 -16.99 5.91
N GLU A 118 2.05 -16.31 6.96
CA GLU A 118 1.22 -15.10 6.88
C GLU A 118 2.02 -13.86 6.49
N GLU A 119 3.30 -13.80 6.81
CA GLU A 119 4.13 -12.61 6.60
C GLU A 119 4.29 -12.24 5.12
N TYR A 120 4.23 -13.22 4.21
CA TYR A 120 4.24 -12.92 2.77
C TYR A 120 3.07 -12.04 2.36
N TYR A 121 1.89 -12.31 2.92
CA TYR A 121 0.69 -11.51 2.67
C TYR A 121 0.77 -10.15 3.36
N PHE A 122 1.39 -10.06 4.54
CA PHE A 122 1.59 -8.79 5.23
C PHE A 122 2.51 -7.87 4.42
N ILE A 123 3.63 -8.40 3.92
CA ILE A 123 4.54 -7.69 3.02
C ILE A 123 3.78 -7.20 1.79
N ALA A 124 3.09 -8.10 1.09
CA ALA A 124 2.36 -7.77 -0.13
C ALA A 124 1.26 -6.73 0.13
N LEU A 125 0.48 -6.88 1.21
CA LEU A 125 -0.59 -5.96 1.56
C LEU A 125 -0.03 -4.58 1.94
N SER A 126 1.07 -4.51 2.69
CA SER A 126 1.73 -3.26 3.06
C SER A 126 2.24 -2.50 1.83
N ILE A 127 2.87 -3.18 0.88
CA ILE A 127 3.34 -2.60 -0.38
C ILE A 127 2.16 -2.11 -1.21
N PHE A 128 1.12 -2.93 -1.39
CA PHE A 128 -0.05 -2.59 -2.17
C PHE A 128 -0.79 -1.38 -1.62
N LEU A 129 -1.08 -1.36 -0.31
CA LEU A 129 -1.82 -0.28 0.33
C LEU A 129 -1.02 1.02 0.43
N SER A 130 0.32 0.96 0.43
CA SER A 130 1.16 2.17 0.36
C SER A 130 0.98 2.93 -0.95
N GLY A 131 0.56 2.27 -2.03
CA GLY A 131 0.44 2.87 -3.35
C GLY A 131 1.79 3.30 -3.95
N HIS A 132 1.79 3.69 -5.24
CA HIS A 132 2.98 4.26 -5.88
C HIS A 132 2.97 5.79 -5.74
N PRO A 133 4.09 6.42 -5.35
CA PRO A 133 5.42 5.88 -5.01
C PRO A 133 5.61 5.51 -3.54
N GLY A 134 4.55 5.46 -2.72
CA GLY A 134 4.61 5.21 -1.26
C GLY A 134 5.34 3.92 -0.86
N TRP A 135 5.28 2.86 -1.68
CA TRP A 135 6.01 1.61 -1.42
C TRP A 135 7.55 1.80 -1.40
N ILE A 136 8.09 2.82 -2.10
CA ILE A 136 9.52 3.14 -2.06
C ILE A 136 9.89 3.68 -0.66
N ILE A 137 9.08 4.61 -0.14
CA ILE A 137 9.25 5.16 1.20
C ILE A 137 9.07 4.06 2.25
N TYR A 138 8.08 3.20 2.08
CA TYR A 138 7.87 2.03 2.93
C TYR A 138 9.10 1.13 2.99
N GLY A 139 9.69 0.78 1.84
CA GLY A 139 10.90 -0.05 1.77
C GLY A 139 12.10 0.61 2.46
N ALA A 140 12.31 1.91 2.23
CA ALA A 140 13.37 2.67 2.89
C ALA A 140 13.18 2.71 4.42
N LEU A 141 11.98 3.00 4.90
CA LEU A 141 11.64 2.99 6.32
C LEU A 141 11.83 1.61 6.95
N LEU A 142 11.42 0.56 6.25
CA LEU A 142 11.58 -0.81 6.72
C LEU A 142 13.07 -1.15 6.92
N MET A 143 13.94 -0.77 5.97
CA MET A 143 15.39 -0.95 6.11
C MET A 143 15.94 -0.18 7.31
N VAL A 144 15.61 1.09 7.44
CA VAL A 144 16.10 1.94 8.55
C VAL A 144 15.64 1.39 9.90
N VAL A 145 14.36 1.07 10.04
CA VAL A 145 13.79 0.53 11.30
C VAL A 145 14.41 -0.81 11.64
N SER A 146 14.56 -1.71 10.64
CA SER A 146 15.19 -3.02 10.85
C SER A 146 16.64 -2.89 11.33
N MET A 147 17.43 -2.02 10.69
CA MET A 147 18.82 -1.76 11.08
C MET A 147 18.89 -1.14 12.48
N ALA A 148 18.05 -0.15 12.79
CA ALA A 148 18.01 0.49 14.10
C ALA A 148 17.67 -0.51 15.22
N VAL A 149 16.66 -1.37 15.00
CA VAL A 149 16.27 -2.40 15.99
C VAL A 149 17.39 -3.43 16.19
N ILE A 150 18.02 -3.90 15.10
CA ILE A 150 19.14 -4.85 15.18
C ILE A 150 20.33 -4.20 15.92
N ALA A 151 20.69 -2.96 15.58
CA ALA A 151 21.76 -2.23 16.26
C ALA A 151 21.45 -2.04 17.75
N PHE A 152 20.25 -1.60 18.10
CA PHE A 152 19.82 -1.42 19.49
C PHE A 152 19.90 -2.73 20.29
N ARG A 153 19.42 -3.83 19.73
CA ARG A 153 19.48 -5.15 20.41
C ARG A 153 20.90 -5.63 20.62
N ASN A 154 21.76 -5.48 19.61
CA ASN A 154 23.14 -5.93 19.70
C ASN A 154 23.98 -5.07 20.65
N LEU A 155 23.84 -3.73 20.59
CA LEU A 155 24.67 -2.80 21.35
C LEU A 155 24.15 -2.60 22.78
N VAL A 156 22.82 -2.49 22.96
CA VAL A 156 22.24 -2.14 24.27
C VAL A 156 21.80 -3.39 25.03
N LEU A 157 21.05 -4.27 24.39
CA LEU A 157 20.49 -5.46 25.06
C LEU A 157 21.45 -6.65 25.07
N ARG A 158 22.53 -6.63 24.28
CA ARG A 158 23.49 -7.72 24.12
C ARG A 158 22.83 -9.08 23.86
N LYS A 159 21.68 -9.09 23.18
CA LYS A 159 20.91 -10.29 22.82
C LYS A 159 20.92 -10.49 21.30
N PRO A 160 21.81 -11.33 20.75
CA PRO A 160 21.90 -11.56 19.28
C PRO A 160 20.83 -12.53 18.75
N GLU A 161 19.66 -12.56 19.36
CA GLU A 161 18.55 -13.42 18.90
C GLU A 161 17.91 -12.89 17.61
N LYS A 162 17.36 -13.79 16.80
CA LYS A 162 16.59 -13.44 15.60
C LYS A 162 15.45 -12.49 15.96
N PHE A 163 15.33 -11.40 15.21
CA PHE A 163 14.26 -10.42 15.38
C PHE A 163 13.17 -10.67 14.34
N SER A 164 11.94 -10.82 14.79
CA SER A 164 10.79 -10.93 13.89
C SER A 164 10.23 -9.55 13.57
N LEU A 165 10.10 -9.23 12.29
CA LEU A 165 9.45 -8.02 11.79
C LEU A 165 7.91 -8.12 11.79
N TYR A 166 7.36 -9.22 12.29
CA TYR A 166 5.94 -9.57 12.22
C TYR A 166 4.98 -8.43 12.58
N TYR A 167 5.28 -7.66 13.63
CA TYR A 167 4.44 -6.56 14.09
C TYR A 167 4.73 -5.21 13.42
N PHE A 168 5.76 -5.12 12.59
CA PHE A 168 6.22 -3.86 12.01
C PHE A 168 5.70 -3.60 10.60
N TRP A 169 5.25 -4.64 9.88
CA TRP A 169 4.84 -4.53 8.48
C TRP A 169 3.79 -3.43 8.25
N PHE A 170 2.68 -3.47 8.98
CA PHE A 170 1.58 -2.52 8.81
C PHE A 170 1.84 -1.13 9.41
N PRO A 171 2.39 -0.98 10.63
CA PRO A 171 2.70 0.35 11.18
C PRO A 171 3.65 1.15 10.30
N ILE A 172 4.71 0.52 9.77
CA ILE A 172 5.67 1.20 8.89
C ILE A 172 5.00 1.65 7.60
N SER A 173 4.11 0.83 7.03
CA SER A 173 3.34 1.17 5.83
C SER A 173 2.38 2.34 6.10
N ALA A 174 1.72 2.39 7.26
CA ALA A 174 0.87 3.51 7.67
C ALA A 174 1.69 4.82 7.79
N ILE A 175 2.87 4.76 8.40
CA ILE A 175 3.80 5.90 8.48
C ILE A 175 4.24 6.35 7.08
N ALA A 176 4.51 5.42 6.17
CA ALA A 176 4.88 5.76 4.79
C ALA A 176 3.77 6.56 4.08
N ILE A 177 2.50 6.20 4.27
CA ILE A 177 1.36 6.96 3.71
C ILE A 177 1.30 8.37 4.32
N LEU A 178 1.48 8.50 5.63
CA LEU A 178 1.48 9.80 6.30
C LEU A 178 2.62 10.70 5.81
N ILE A 179 3.82 10.15 5.61
CA ILE A 179 4.96 10.88 5.04
C ILE A 179 4.62 11.33 3.60
N MET A 180 4.02 10.46 2.79
CA MET A 180 3.59 10.83 1.44
C MET A 180 2.61 12.00 1.46
N TRP A 181 1.63 11.99 2.37
CA TRP A 181 0.70 13.12 2.48
C TRP A 181 1.38 14.42 2.88
N ALA A 182 2.33 14.35 3.83
CA ALA A 182 3.13 15.51 4.22
C ALA A 182 3.94 16.08 3.04
N LEU A 183 4.60 15.20 2.27
CA LEU A 183 5.38 15.60 1.10
C LEU A 183 4.50 16.22 0.01
N TYR A 184 3.34 15.64 -0.29
CA TYR A 184 2.41 16.23 -1.26
C TYR A 184 1.86 17.57 -0.78
N GLY A 185 1.56 17.71 0.51
CA GLY A 185 1.14 18.97 1.11
C GLY A 185 2.20 20.06 0.95
N VAL A 186 3.46 19.75 1.25
CA VAL A 186 4.59 20.70 1.11
C VAL A 186 4.79 21.11 -0.35
N VAL A 187 4.78 20.14 -1.29
CA VAL A 187 4.93 20.43 -2.73
C VAL A 187 3.77 21.29 -3.25
N PHE A 188 2.55 21.06 -2.77
CA PHE A 188 1.40 21.87 -3.15
C PHE A 188 1.53 23.30 -2.65
N ILE A 189 1.91 23.51 -1.39
CA ILE A 189 2.12 24.84 -0.81
C ILE A 189 3.25 25.59 -1.53
N SER A 190 4.38 24.93 -1.83
CA SER A 190 5.50 25.54 -2.55
C SER A 190 5.14 25.97 -3.97
N LYS A 191 4.19 25.28 -4.64
CA LYS A 191 3.68 25.70 -5.97
C LYS A 191 2.70 26.87 -5.92
N LEU A 192 2.09 27.14 -4.76
CA LEU A 192 1.21 28.29 -4.57
C LEU A 192 1.97 29.59 -4.25
N GLY A 193 3.30 29.54 -4.11
CA GLY A 193 4.13 30.75 -3.90
C GLY A 193 3.96 31.40 -2.52
N VAL A 194 3.53 30.61 -1.51
CA VAL A 194 3.49 31.07 -0.10
C VAL A 194 4.71 30.56 0.65
#